data_94016e19cfe17760ad3d443a6bfcde7a
#
_entry.id   94016e19cfe17760ad3d443a6bfcde7a
#
_cell.length_a   1.000
_cell.length_b   1.000
_cell.length_c   1.000
_cell.angle_alpha   90.00
_cell.angle_beta   90.00
_cell.angle_gamma   90.00
#
_symmetry.space_group_name_H-M   'P 1'
#
loop_
_entity.id
_entity.type
_entity.pdbx_description
1 polymer ?
#
loop_
_entity_poly.entity_id
_entity_poly.type
_entity_poly.pdbx_seq_one_letter_code
_entity_poly.pdbx_strand_id
1 'polypeptide(L)'
;MARSIRTATIRQRVTISAPPDEVYCALTNARQHAAFTESEATGSGRVGARFTAWDGYIHGKHLVLEMPRRIVQEWSTTEWPSGAAPSRLEIRLEPKGTGTLLVMVHAGVPAAQAASLRQGWKDYYWSPLRAWFASKGRGRTKT
;
A
#
# COMPACT_ATOMS: atom_id res chain seq x y z
N MET A 1 33.92 3.70 5.77
CA MET A 1 32.88 3.58 6.78
C MET A 1 31.53 3.97 6.21
N ALA A 2 30.55 3.10 6.24
CA ALA A 2 29.25 3.39 5.70
C ALA A 2 28.50 4.34 6.66
N ARG A 3 27.93 5.39 6.11
CA ARG A 3 27.05 6.26 6.90
C ARG A 3 25.70 5.58 7.10
N SER A 4 25.18 5.68 8.31
CA SER A 4 23.80 5.27 8.57
C SER A 4 22.85 6.23 7.84
N ILE A 5 21.89 5.66 7.13
CA ILE A 5 20.85 6.43 6.47
C ILE A 5 19.81 6.75 7.52
N ARG A 6 19.51 8.03 7.69
CA ARG A 6 18.43 8.47 8.60
C ARG A 6 17.11 7.99 8.04
N THR A 7 16.26 7.48 8.92
CA THR A 7 14.94 7.00 8.54
C THR A 7 13.86 7.72 9.33
N ALA A 8 12.65 7.66 8.79
CA ALA A 8 11.48 8.24 9.41
C ALA A 8 10.32 7.24 9.33
N THR A 9 9.32 7.46 10.16
CA THR A 9 8.10 6.65 10.16
C THR A 9 6.93 7.53 9.72
N ILE A 10 6.14 7.02 8.77
CA ILE A 10 4.92 7.66 8.29
C ILE A 10 3.74 6.90 8.88
N ARG A 11 2.79 7.64 9.47
CA ARG A 11 1.55 7.06 10.01
C ARG A 11 0.36 7.76 9.36
N GLN A 12 -0.57 6.97 8.84
CA GLN A 12 -1.77 7.52 8.21
C GLN A 12 -2.98 6.64 8.51
N ARG A 13 -4.15 7.27 8.52
CA ARG A 13 -5.42 6.58 8.71
C ARG A 13 -6.36 7.08 7.63
N VAL A 14 -7.10 6.16 7.02
CA VAL A 14 -8.07 6.52 5.98
C VAL A 14 -9.27 5.58 6.05
N THR A 15 -10.45 6.13 5.80
CA THR A 15 -11.69 5.35 5.73
C THR A 15 -11.97 5.01 4.28
N ILE A 16 -12.24 3.74 4.01
CA ILE A 16 -12.54 3.24 2.65
C ILE A 16 -13.97 2.71 2.65
N SER A 17 -14.75 3.06 1.63
CA SER A 17 -16.15 2.65 1.49
C SER A 17 -16.26 1.26 0.86
N ALA A 18 -15.65 0.28 1.48
CA ALA A 18 -15.70 -1.12 1.08
C ALA A 18 -15.34 -1.99 2.28
N PRO A 19 -15.82 -3.25 2.35
CA PRO A 19 -15.48 -4.13 3.46
C PRO A 19 -13.98 -4.49 3.47
N PRO A 20 -13.42 -4.88 4.64
CA PRO A 20 -11.99 -5.17 4.75
C PRO A 20 -11.46 -6.21 3.78
N ASP A 21 -12.22 -7.27 3.49
CA ASP A 21 -11.79 -8.29 2.55
C ASP A 21 -11.59 -7.73 1.13
N GLU A 22 -12.46 -6.83 0.69
CA GLU A 22 -12.35 -6.19 -0.63
C GLU A 22 -11.14 -5.25 -0.66
N VAL A 23 -10.93 -4.47 0.40
CA VAL A 23 -9.77 -3.58 0.48
C VAL A 23 -8.47 -4.40 0.50
N TYR A 24 -8.46 -5.48 1.26
CA TYR A 24 -7.31 -6.38 1.33
C TYR A 24 -6.96 -6.93 -0.07
N CYS A 25 -7.95 -7.40 -0.81
CA CYS A 25 -7.72 -7.92 -2.16
C CYS A 25 -7.23 -6.85 -3.12
N ALA A 26 -7.76 -5.64 -3.05
CA ALA A 26 -7.29 -4.54 -3.89
C ALA A 26 -5.81 -4.25 -3.66
N LEU A 27 -5.35 -4.37 -2.43
CA LEU A 27 -3.96 -4.07 -2.08
C LEU A 27 -3.00 -5.23 -2.37
N THR A 28 -3.46 -6.47 -2.37
CA THR A 28 -2.59 -7.65 -2.49
C THR A 28 -2.70 -8.36 -3.84
N ASN A 29 -3.81 -8.21 -4.54
CA ASN A 29 -4.00 -8.83 -5.85
C ASN A 29 -3.45 -7.89 -6.92
N ALA A 30 -2.48 -8.36 -7.70
CA ALA A 30 -1.79 -7.51 -8.69
C ALA A 30 -2.74 -6.90 -9.72
N ARG A 31 -3.72 -7.68 -10.19
CA ARG A 31 -4.69 -7.19 -11.17
C ARG A 31 -5.54 -6.05 -10.61
N GLN A 32 -6.03 -6.19 -9.38
CA GLN A 32 -6.83 -5.16 -8.75
C GLN A 32 -6.00 -3.94 -8.40
N HIS A 33 -4.77 -4.15 -7.93
CA HIS A 33 -3.84 -3.07 -7.64
C HIS A 33 -3.57 -2.24 -8.90
N ALA A 34 -3.30 -2.90 -10.02
CA ALA A 34 -3.11 -2.24 -11.31
C ALA A 34 -4.38 -1.49 -11.73
N ALA A 35 -5.56 -2.05 -11.46
CA ALA A 35 -6.81 -1.42 -11.84
C ALA A 35 -7.05 -0.10 -11.12
N PHE A 36 -6.85 -0.06 -9.79
CA PHE A 36 -7.14 1.20 -9.08
C PHE A 36 -6.02 2.23 -9.22
N THR A 37 -4.78 1.82 -9.43
CA THR A 37 -3.66 2.76 -9.64
C THR A 37 -3.51 3.17 -11.10
N GLU A 38 -4.11 2.43 -12.02
CA GLU A 38 -3.93 2.59 -13.47
C GLU A 38 -2.46 2.48 -13.88
N SER A 39 -1.71 1.61 -13.19
CA SER A 39 -0.29 1.36 -13.44
C SER A 39 0.02 -0.11 -13.24
N GLU A 40 1.07 -0.59 -13.91
CA GLU A 40 1.41 -2.01 -13.83
C GLU A 40 1.79 -2.43 -12.42
N ALA A 41 1.29 -3.58 -12.01
CA ALA A 41 1.64 -4.23 -10.76
C ALA A 41 1.83 -5.73 -11.01
N THR A 42 2.77 -6.34 -10.31
CA THR A 42 3.05 -7.77 -10.43
C THR A 42 3.16 -8.41 -9.05
N GLY A 43 3.06 -9.73 -9.01
CA GLY A 43 3.21 -10.50 -7.78
C GLY A 43 2.10 -11.51 -7.60
N SER A 44 2.36 -12.56 -6.83
CA SER A 44 1.41 -13.64 -6.60
C SER A 44 0.52 -13.44 -5.36
N GLY A 45 0.79 -12.43 -4.53
CA GLY A 45 0.03 -12.21 -3.30
C GLY A 45 0.24 -13.28 -2.23
N ARG A 46 1.44 -13.85 -2.16
CA ARG A 46 1.78 -14.89 -1.18
C ARG A 46 2.94 -14.42 -0.30
N VAL A 47 2.96 -14.91 0.93
CA VAL A 47 4.09 -14.65 1.85
C VAL A 47 5.38 -15.13 1.20
N GLY A 48 6.42 -14.29 1.28
CA GLY A 48 7.71 -14.54 0.66
C GLY A 48 7.81 -14.16 -0.81
N ALA A 49 6.69 -13.88 -1.47
CA ALA A 49 6.70 -13.50 -2.88
C ALA A 49 7.06 -12.02 -3.04
N ARG A 50 7.80 -11.74 -4.10
CA ARG A 50 8.13 -10.36 -4.47
C ARG A 50 6.98 -9.76 -5.24
N PHE A 51 6.86 -8.43 -5.16
CA PHE A 51 5.85 -7.68 -5.90
C PHE A 51 6.45 -6.41 -6.47
N THR A 52 5.81 -5.87 -7.51
CA THR A 52 6.09 -4.53 -8.01
C THR A 52 4.78 -3.76 -8.14
N ALA A 53 4.87 -2.44 -8.15
CA ALA A 53 3.75 -1.55 -8.38
C ALA A 53 4.27 -0.29 -9.07
N TRP A 54 3.34 0.49 -9.66
CA TRP A 54 3.69 1.73 -10.34
C TRP A 54 4.78 1.52 -11.38
N ASP A 55 4.57 0.52 -12.25
CA ASP A 55 5.47 0.19 -13.37
C ASP A 55 6.89 -0.13 -12.92
N GLY A 56 7.03 -0.76 -11.73
CA GLY A 56 8.33 -1.15 -11.17
C GLY A 56 9.00 -0.09 -10.32
N TYR A 57 8.43 1.12 -10.24
CA TYR A 57 8.96 2.16 -9.34
C TYR A 57 8.96 1.69 -7.88
N ILE A 58 7.90 0.98 -7.46
CA ILE A 58 7.80 0.35 -6.15
C ILE A 58 8.10 -1.13 -6.30
N HIS A 59 8.90 -1.67 -5.38
CA HIS A 59 9.18 -3.10 -5.33
C HIS A 59 9.34 -3.54 -3.90
N GLY A 60 9.05 -4.81 -3.64
CA GLY A 60 9.15 -5.32 -2.28
C GLY A 60 8.83 -6.81 -2.19
N LYS A 61 8.50 -7.23 -0.98
CA LYS A 61 8.25 -8.63 -0.67
C LYS A 61 7.19 -8.70 0.44
N HIS A 62 6.26 -9.63 0.31
CA HIS A 62 5.26 -9.86 1.35
C HIS A 62 5.87 -10.62 2.51
N LEU A 63 5.77 -10.07 3.72
CA LEU A 63 6.27 -10.70 4.94
C LEU A 63 5.15 -11.35 5.75
N VAL A 64 4.00 -10.68 5.85
CA VAL A 64 2.83 -11.19 6.58
C VAL A 64 1.59 -10.88 5.77
N LEU A 65 0.73 -11.88 5.59
CA LEU A 65 -0.54 -11.74 4.91
C LEU A 65 -1.60 -12.44 5.77
N GLU A 66 -2.33 -11.65 6.55
CA GLU A 66 -3.40 -12.14 7.45
C GLU A 66 -4.73 -11.58 6.96
N MET A 67 -5.31 -12.24 5.98
CA MET A 67 -6.56 -11.80 5.39
C MET A 67 -7.70 -11.87 6.41
N PRO A 68 -8.54 -10.84 6.53
CA PRO A 68 -8.51 -9.58 5.79
C PRO A 68 -7.96 -8.42 6.62
N ARG A 69 -7.10 -8.67 7.61
CA ARG A 69 -6.80 -7.71 8.67
C ARG A 69 -5.44 -7.05 8.59
N ARG A 70 -4.44 -7.75 8.04
CA ARG A 70 -3.07 -7.24 8.19
C ARG A 70 -2.19 -7.64 7.02
N ILE A 71 -1.44 -6.65 6.53
CA ILE A 71 -0.46 -6.82 5.47
C ILE A 71 0.86 -6.21 5.97
N VAL A 72 1.95 -6.96 5.90
CA VAL A 72 3.28 -6.43 6.19
C VAL A 72 4.19 -6.73 5.03
N GLN A 73 4.93 -5.73 4.57
CA GLN A 73 5.80 -5.84 3.41
C GLN A 73 7.15 -5.20 3.69
N GLU A 74 8.21 -5.77 3.09
CA GLU A 74 9.39 -4.98 2.74
C GLU A 74 9.01 -4.13 1.54
N TRP A 75 9.47 -2.88 1.50
CA TRP A 75 9.00 -1.92 0.51
C TRP A 75 10.11 -0.92 0.17
N SER A 76 10.33 -0.68 -1.09
CA SER A 76 11.36 0.25 -1.56
C SER A 76 10.91 0.88 -2.86
N THR A 77 11.55 1.99 -3.24
CA THR A 77 11.39 2.55 -4.57
C THR A 77 12.73 2.62 -5.29
N THR A 78 12.67 2.86 -6.59
CA THR A 78 13.87 3.05 -7.40
C THR A 78 14.67 4.31 -7.00
N GLU A 79 14.06 5.18 -6.20
CA GLU A 79 14.70 6.40 -5.71
C GLU A 79 15.35 6.25 -4.33
N TRP A 80 15.27 5.06 -3.72
CA TRP A 80 15.96 4.82 -2.44
C TRP A 80 17.45 5.04 -2.60
N PRO A 81 18.11 5.70 -1.61
CA PRO A 81 19.57 5.87 -1.66
C PRO A 81 20.29 4.52 -1.77
N SER A 82 21.44 4.52 -2.43
CA SER A 82 22.27 3.32 -2.50
C SER A 82 22.63 2.85 -1.09
N GLY A 83 22.46 1.56 -0.84
CA GLY A 83 22.73 0.97 0.46
C GLY A 83 21.60 1.08 1.47
N ALA A 84 20.49 1.71 1.11
CA ALA A 84 19.32 1.77 1.99
C ALA A 84 18.68 0.39 2.10
N ALA A 85 18.39 -0.05 3.32
CA ALA A 85 17.61 -1.26 3.55
C ALA A 85 16.15 -1.01 3.12
N PRO A 86 15.42 -2.08 2.74
CA PRO A 86 14.00 -1.94 2.50
C PRO A 86 13.29 -1.39 3.72
N SER A 87 12.29 -0.56 3.50
CA SER A 87 11.43 -0.09 4.58
C SER A 87 10.43 -1.18 4.95
N ARG A 88 9.73 -0.99 6.06
CA ARG A 88 8.70 -1.92 6.51
C ARG A 88 7.36 -1.22 6.49
N LEU A 89 6.46 -1.75 5.67
CA LEU A 89 5.10 -1.23 5.53
C LEU A 89 4.15 -2.18 6.25
N GLU A 90 3.37 -1.64 7.17
CA GLU A 90 2.28 -2.39 7.80
C GLU A 90 0.96 -1.68 7.53
N ILE A 91 -0.02 -2.45 7.05
CA ILE A 91 -1.37 -1.98 6.84
C ILE A 91 -2.31 -2.85 7.66
N ARG A 92 -3.13 -2.23 8.50
CA ARG A 92 -4.17 -2.90 9.25
C ARG A 92 -5.52 -2.44 8.73
N LEU A 93 -6.44 -3.39 8.59
CA LEU A 93 -7.78 -3.14 8.07
C LEU A 93 -8.78 -3.55 9.15
N GLU A 94 -9.58 -2.59 9.61
CA GLU A 94 -10.57 -2.80 10.66
C GLU A 94 -11.96 -2.48 10.12
N PRO A 95 -12.98 -3.31 10.42
CA PRO A 95 -14.34 -2.96 10.03
C PRO A 95 -14.74 -1.63 10.69
N LYS A 96 -15.40 -0.76 9.92
CA LYS A 96 -15.94 0.48 10.43
C LYS A 96 -17.28 0.76 9.74
N GLY A 97 -18.37 0.47 10.43
CA GLY A 97 -19.70 0.49 9.80
C GLY A 97 -19.73 -0.51 8.65
N THR A 98 -20.12 -0.07 7.47
CA THR A 98 -20.11 -0.89 6.25
C THR A 98 -18.79 -0.81 5.50
N GLY A 99 -17.86 -0.01 5.99
CA GLY A 99 -16.58 0.20 5.35
C GLY A 99 -15.41 -0.30 6.16
N THR A 100 -14.24 0.28 5.90
CA THR A 100 -12.97 -0.13 6.51
C THR A 100 -12.22 1.09 7.01
N LEU A 101 -11.69 1.00 8.23
CA LEU A 101 -10.63 1.90 8.69
C LEU A 101 -9.31 1.26 8.33
N LEU A 102 -8.56 1.91 7.47
CA LEU A 102 -7.20 1.50 7.09
C LEU A 102 -6.21 2.28 7.93
N VAL A 103 -5.33 1.57 8.63
CA VAL A 103 -4.27 2.17 9.45
C VAL A 103 -2.93 1.74 8.88
N MET A 104 -2.12 2.70 8.46
CA MET A 104 -0.82 2.44 7.87
C MET A 104 0.30 2.92 8.79
N VAL A 105 1.32 2.08 8.96
CA VAL A 105 2.60 2.45 9.58
C VAL A 105 3.71 2.07 8.61
N HIS A 106 4.43 3.06 8.11
CA HIS A 106 5.51 2.85 7.16
C HIS A 106 6.82 3.28 7.81
N ALA A 107 7.55 2.32 8.35
CA ALA A 107 8.77 2.55 9.13
C ALA A 107 10.01 2.31 8.28
N GLY A 108 11.12 2.95 8.66
CA GLY A 108 12.39 2.77 7.96
C GLY A 108 12.46 3.45 6.60
N VAL A 109 11.62 4.46 6.38
CA VAL A 109 11.63 5.25 5.14
C VAL A 109 12.84 6.19 5.18
N PRO A 110 13.63 6.28 4.09
CA PRO A 110 14.71 7.29 4.07
C PRO A 110 14.16 8.68 4.37
N ALA A 111 14.73 9.34 5.37
CA ALA A 111 14.18 10.59 5.91
C ALA A 111 14.03 11.68 4.83
N ALA A 112 14.96 11.73 3.88
CA ALA A 112 14.92 12.70 2.80
C ALA A 112 13.69 12.55 1.89
N GLN A 113 13.05 11.38 1.91
CA GLN A 113 11.91 11.08 1.05
C GLN A 113 10.60 11.00 1.80
N ALA A 114 10.63 11.15 3.13
CA ALA A 114 9.44 10.96 3.96
C ALA A 114 8.31 11.94 3.61
N ALA A 115 8.62 13.22 3.43
CA ALA A 115 7.60 14.22 3.11
C ALA A 115 6.93 13.93 1.76
N SER A 116 7.72 13.59 0.76
CA SER A 116 7.23 13.24 -0.57
C SER A 116 6.36 11.99 -0.54
N LEU A 117 6.78 10.97 0.20
CA LEU A 117 6.02 9.73 0.34
C LEU A 117 4.74 9.94 1.14
N ARG A 118 4.78 10.78 2.16
CA ARG A 118 3.58 11.12 2.94
C ARG A 118 2.48 11.68 2.06
N GLN A 119 2.84 12.57 1.15
CA GLN A 119 1.90 13.11 0.18
C GLN A 119 1.57 12.08 -0.89
N GLY A 120 2.56 11.33 -1.35
CA GLY A 120 2.38 10.29 -2.36
C GLY A 120 1.38 9.20 -1.96
N TRP A 121 1.41 8.77 -0.69
CA TRP A 121 0.42 7.81 -0.21
C TRP A 121 -0.99 8.33 -0.40
N LYS A 122 -1.24 9.62 -0.15
CA LYS A 122 -2.56 10.22 -0.35
C LYS A 122 -2.93 10.30 -1.83
N ASP A 123 -2.03 10.83 -2.65
CA ASP A 123 -2.32 11.13 -4.05
C ASP A 123 -2.36 9.88 -4.93
N TYR A 124 -1.49 8.90 -4.66
CA TYR A 124 -1.30 7.76 -5.55
C TYR A 124 -1.88 6.46 -5.01
N TYR A 125 -2.33 6.44 -3.75
CA TYR A 125 -2.94 5.26 -3.15
C TYR A 125 -4.31 5.53 -2.56
N TRP A 126 -4.40 6.39 -1.56
CA TRP A 126 -5.67 6.53 -0.84
C TRP A 126 -6.75 7.19 -1.69
N SER A 127 -6.42 8.25 -2.44
CA SER A 127 -7.38 8.90 -3.33
C SER A 127 -7.84 7.99 -4.47
N PRO A 128 -6.93 7.33 -5.21
CA PRO A 128 -7.37 6.38 -6.24
C PRO A 128 -8.16 5.21 -5.69
N LEU A 129 -7.76 4.68 -4.54
CA LEU A 129 -8.44 3.55 -3.93
C LEU A 129 -9.87 3.91 -3.54
N ARG A 130 -10.06 5.06 -2.91
CA ARG A 130 -11.38 5.54 -2.54
C ARG A 130 -12.27 5.80 -3.77
N ALA A 131 -11.70 6.39 -4.81
CA ALA A 131 -12.42 6.66 -6.05
C ALA A 131 -12.83 5.36 -6.74
N TRP A 132 -11.96 4.36 -6.75
CA TRP A 132 -12.23 3.07 -7.36
C TRP A 132 -13.39 2.35 -6.67
N PHE A 133 -13.41 2.32 -5.34
CA PHE A 133 -14.50 1.70 -4.60
C PHE A 133 -15.80 2.51 -4.70
N ALA A 134 -15.73 3.82 -4.73
CA ALA A 134 -16.91 4.66 -4.94
C ALA A 134 -17.55 4.38 -6.29
N SER A 135 -16.73 4.22 -7.33
CA SER A 135 -17.22 3.87 -8.67
C SER A 135 -17.87 2.50 -8.70
N LYS A 136 -17.26 1.49 -8.05
CA LYS A 136 -17.84 0.15 -7.96
C LYS A 136 -19.14 0.14 -7.20
N GLY A 137 -19.21 0.91 -6.08
CA GLY A 137 -20.42 1.04 -5.30
C GLY A 137 -21.59 1.62 -6.12
N ARG A 138 -21.32 2.64 -6.90
CA ARG A 138 -22.33 3.22 -7.80
C ARG A 138 -22.78 2.22 -8.85
N GLY A 139 -21.86 1.41 -9.39
CA GLY A 139 -22.21 0.36 -10.33
C GLY A 139 -23.13 -0.69 -9.71
N ARG A 140 -22.92 -1.03 -8.44
CA ARG A 140 -23.76 -2.00 -7.72
C ARG A 140 -25.17 -1.50 -7.48
N THR A 141 -25.35 -0.20 -7.27
CA THR A 141 -26.66 0.38 -6.97
C THR A 141 -27.54 0.57 -8.20
N LYS A 142 -27.00 0.35 -9.39
CA LYS A 142 -27.73 0.51 -10.64
C LYS A 142 -28.38 -0.76 -11.17
N THR A 143 -28.48 -1.77 -10.40
CA THR A 143 -29.10 -3.02 -10.82
C THR A 143 -30.60 -2.90 -10.95
#